data_15bebae40386fde057c9dec79d2ccc2b
#
_entry.id   15bebae40386fde057c9dec79d2ccc2b
#
_cell.length_a   1.000
_cell.length_b   1.000
_cell.length_c   1.000
_cell.angle_alpha   90.00
_cell.angle_beta   90.00
_cell.angle_gamma   90.00
#
_symmetry.space_group_name_H-M   'P 1'
#
loop_
_entity.id
_entity.type
_entity.pdbx_description
1 polymer ?
#
loop_
_entity_poly.entity_id
_entity_poly.type
_entity_poly.pdbx_seq_one_letter_code
_entity_poly.pdbx_strand_id
1 'polypeptide(L)'
;MKNKQITVENTNKRLRNKCAMTCFGDMNQNNFTDKVYSLFTTHHSLIHNDTDFSRFTSHFSLKSAAFALAEVLITLGIIGVVAAMTMPALIANHRKTVLKTQFKKAYSELQQVNQNFIKDYDMNICEYNWQMWDETKSASASSKATSDAFIKYYTGDGTSKSHILGYNQIKNLTGTKTVPPNLFDDGGAVDIQKRTFYFEYVISNYECPVISVDINGYYKRPNQLGVDIFSFRPTKDGKIIPIGNPQTINDQINGSAVLGNKHSCTCTKKETDSIINGVCCAYWASIDINPDDNSKAYWKSFIQ
;
A
#
# COMPACT_ATOMS: atom_id res chain seq x y z
N MET A 1 -40.56 -13.02 -43.24
CA MET A 1 -39.89 -13.94 -44.19
C MET A 1 -38.40 -13.94 -43.94
N LYS A 2 -37.87 -15.15 -43.74
CA LYS A 2 -36.46 -15.61 -43.75
C LYS A 2 -35.54 -15.18 -42.58
N ASN A 3 -35.48 -16.11 -41.62
CA ASN A 3 -34.35 -16.36 -40.69
C ASN A 3 -33.04 -16.57 -41.46
N LYS A 4 -31.94 -16.02 -40.94
CA LYS A 4 -30.61 -16.51 -41.24
C LYS A 4 -29.87 -16.73 -39.93
N GLN A 5 -29.85 -18.02 -39.53
CA GLN A 5 -28.91 -18.53 -38.53
C GLN A 5 -27.50 -18.52 -39.13
N ILE A 6 -26.55 -18.02 -38.40
CA ILE A 6 -25.13 -18.21 -38.70
C ILE A 6 -24.56 -19.09 -37.59
N THR A 7 -24.30 -20.33 -38.02
CA THR A 7 -23.55 -21.34 -37.26
C THR A 7 -22.08 -20.95 -37.27
N VAL A 8 -21.47 -20.79 -36.09
CA VAL A 8 -20.02 -20.64 -35.96
C VAL A 8 -19.44 -21.99 -35.58
N GLU A 9 -18.69 -22.50 -36.50
CA GLU A 9 -17.96 -23.76 -36.42
C GLU A 9 -16.73 -23.65 -35.48
N ASN A 10 -16.64 -24.62 -34.58
CA ASN A 10 -15.50 -24.88 -33.72
C ASN A 10 -14.28 -25.33 -34.51
N THR A 11 -13.19 -24.61 -34.48
CA THR A 11 -11.88 -25.13 -34.87
C THR A 11 -10.90 -25.05 -33.70
N ASN A 12 -10.83 -26.16 -32.98
CA ASN A 12 -9.72 -26.51 -32.10
C ASN A 12 -8.41 -26.63 -32.90
N LYS A 13 -7.44 -25.76 -32.67
CA LYS A 13 -6.03 -26.02 -32.99
C LYS A 13 -5.19 -25.99 -31.75
N ARG A 14 -4.92 -27.17 -31.27
CA ARG A 14 -3.92 -27.55 -30.27
C ARG A 14 -2.52 -27.17 -30.79
N LEU A 15 -1.90 -26.14 -30.22
CA LEU A 15 -0.47 -25.95 -30.34
C LEU A 15 0.15 -26.22 -28.97
N ARG A 16 0.77 -27.38 -28.87
CA ARG A 16 1.71 -27.72 -27.78
C ARG A 16 2.98 -26.92 -28.01
N ASN A 17 3.31 -26.03 -27.11
CA ASN A 17 4.68 -25.64 -26.90
C ASN A 17 5.08 -26.02 -25.46
N LYS A 18 5.94 -27.03 -25.40
CA LYS A 18 6.72 -27.38 -24.24
C LYS A 18 7.67 -26.19 -23.99
N CYS A 19 7.50 -25.49 -22.89
CA CYS A 19 8.57 -24.70 -22.32
C CYS A 19 8.83 -25.21 -20.91
N ALA A 20 10.10 -25.39 -20.66
CA ALA A 20 10.68 -26.03 -19.52
C ALA A 20 10.18 -25.44 -18.20
N MET A 21 9.71 -26.32 -17.35
CA MET A 21 9.48 -26.13 -15.94
C MET A 21 10.83 -26.00 -15.24
N THR A 22 11.23 -24.80 -14.86
CA THR A 22 12.30 -24.62 -13.92
C THR A 22 11.63 -24.42 -12.57
N CYS A 23 11.85 -25.39 -11.70
CA CYS A 23 11.37 -25.45 -10.34
C CYS A 23 11.84 -24.24 -9.54
N PHE A 24 10.91 -23.44 -9.05
CA PHE A 24 11.12 -22.64 -7.85
C PHE A 24 10.37 -23.34 -6.72
N GLY A 25 11.13 -24.10 -5.95
CA GLY A 25 10.64 -24.76 -4.75
C GLY A 25 10.37 -23.75 -3.64
N ASP A 26 9.38 -24.09 -2.84
CA ASP A 26 8.98 -23.44 -1.60
C ASP A 26 10.18 -23.12 -0.70
N MET A 27 10.44 -21.85 -0.45
CA MET A 27 11.33 -21.43 0.63
C MET A 27 10.56 -21.39 1.94
N ASN A 28 10.62 -22.50 2.65
CA ASN A 28 10.19 -22.60 4.02
C ASN A 28 11.15 -21.78 4.92
N GLN A 29 10.59 -20.95 5.79
CA GLN A 29 11.31 -19.98 6.66
C GLN A 29 12.25 -20.61 7.71
N ASN A 30 12.40 -21.92 7.73
CA ASN A 30 13.25 -22.63 8.72
C ASN A 30 14.70 -22.85 8.27
N ASN A 31 15.11 -22.38 7.08
CA ASN A 31 16.46 -22.66 6.56
C ASN A 31 17.46 -21.50 6.66
N PHE A 32 17.11 -20.42 7.39
CA PHE A 32 18.06 -19.29 7.51
C PHE A 32 19.07 -19.49 8.63
N THR A 33 18.75 -20.27 9.65
CA THR A 33 19.65 -20.56 10.76
C THR A 33 20.70 -21.63 10.44
N ASP A 34 20.38 -22.61 9.57
CA ASP A 34 21.30 -23.70 9.27
C ASP A 34 22.40 -23.32 8.25
N LYS A 35 22.21 -22.29 7.45
CA LYS A 35 23.23 -21.83 6.49
C LYS A 35 24.36 -21.01 7.11
N VAL A 36 24.16 -20.45 8.29
CA VAL A 36 25.19 -19.68 8.98
C VAL A 36 26.14 -20.62 9.73
N TYR A 37 25.69 -21.79 10.16
CA TYR A 37 26.54 -22.78 10.84
C TYR A 37 27.38 -23.61 9.88
N SER A 38 27.02 -23.75 8.61
CA SER A 38 27.79 -24.58 7.65
C SER A 38 29.02 -23.89 7.07
N LEU A 39 29.19 -22.58 7.29
CA LEU A 39 30.36 -21.83 6.83
C LEU A 39 31.56 -21.92 7.80
N PHE A 40 31.40 -22.52 8.96
CA PHE A 40 32.46 -22.66 9.95
C PHE A 40 32.99 -24.10 10.18
N THR A 41 32.47 -25.10 9.48
CA THR A 41 32.80 -26.52 9.76
C THR A 41 33.40 -27.30 8.60
N THR A 42 33.84 -26.66 7.52
CA THR A 42 34.51 -27.42 6.43
C THR A 42 35.95 -27.00 6.26
N HIS A 43 36.81 -27.43 7.21
CA HIS A 43 38.23 -27.67 6.95
C HIS A 43 38.81 -28.59 8.02
N HIS A 44 38.38 -29.85 8.05
CA HIS A 44 39.20 -30.93 8.61
C HIS A 44 38.74 -32.26 7.99
N SER A 45 39.41 -32.67 6.97
CA SER A 45 39.84 -34.04 6.73
C SER A 45 40.31 -34.22 5.28
N LEU A 46 41.46 -34.69 5.18
CA LEU A 46 42.11 -35.49 4.17
C LEU A 46 43.48 -34.87 3.84
N ILE A 47 44.52 -35.44 4.45
CA ILE A 47 45.63 -36.05 3.71
C ILE A 47 46.42 -36.92 4.73
N HIS A 48 46.20 -38.21 4.61
CA HIS A 48 47.12 -39.19 5.11
C HIS A 48 47.99 -39.56 3.92
N ASN A 49 49.26 -39.17 3.95
CA ASN A 49 50.33 -39.87 3.26
C ASN A 49 51.66 -39.55 3.93
N ASP A 50 52.25 -40.60 4.44
CA ASP A 50 53.60 -40.66 4.97
C ASP A 50 54.64 -40.22 3.94
N THR A 51 55.41 -39.20 4.27
CA THR A 51 56.81 -39.09 3.88
C THR A 51 57.54 -38.19 4.87
N ASP A 52 58.55 -38.75 5.53
CA ASP A 52 59.52 -38.07 6.36
C ASP A 52 59.97 -36.71 5.83
N PHE A 53 59.70 -35.68 6.61
CA PHE A 53 60.42 -34.44 6.53
C PHE A 53 60.67 -33.89 7.94
N SER A 54 61.62 -34.56 8.62
CA SER A 54 62.27 -33.98 9.79
C SER A 54 63.18 -32.82 9.36
N ARG A 55 62.98 -31.67 9.99
CA ARG A 55 63.75 -30.43 9.99
C ARG A 55 63.12 -29.27 9.21
N PHE A 56 62.18 -28.64 9.82
CA PHE A 56 62.05 -27.16 9.88
C PHE A 56 61.07 -26.82 11.00
N THR A 57 61.51 -26.94 12.24
CA THR A 57 60.80 -26.32 13.36
C THR A 57 61.13 -24.81 13.37
N SER A 58 60.59 -24.08 12.45
CA SER A 58 60.39 -22.64 12.70
C SER A 58 59.24 -22.56 13.70
N HIS A 59 59.55 -22.24 14.93
CA HIS A 59 58.63 -21.82 15.93
C HIS A 59 57.89 -20.56 15.47
N PHE A 60 56.91 -20.68 14.59
CA PHE A 60 55.86 -19.69 14.51
C PHE A 60 55.00 -19.83 15.77
N SER A 61 55.45 -19.15 16.80
CA SER A 61 54.60 -18.87 17.96
C SER A 61 53.48 -17.97 17.45
N LEU A 62 52.42 -18.58 16.95
CA LEU A 62 51.13 -17.96 16.87
C LEU A 62 50.74 -17.63 18.30
N LYS A 63 51.07 -16.41 18.75
CA LYS A 63 50.41 -15.85 19.92
C LYS A 63 48.95 -15.77 19.52
N SER A 64 48.20 -16.84 19.80
CA SER A 64 46.74 -16.79 19.79
C SER A 64 46.39 -15.72 20.82
N ALA A 65 46.02 -14.55 20.36
CA ALA A 65 45.41 -13.55 21.20
C ALA A 65 44.06 -14.17 21.68
N ALA A 66 44.14 -14.88 22.80
CA ALA A 66 42.94 -15.34 23.47
C ALA A 66 42.23 -14.10 23.99
N PHE A 67 41.17 -13.68 23.33
CA PHE A 67 40.31 -12.62 23.82
C PHE A 67 39.82 -12.99 25.21
N ALA A 68 40.03 -12.14 26.19
CA ALA A 68 39.51 -12.36 27.51
C ALA A 68 37.96 -12.35 27.44
N LEU A 69 37.34 -13.29 28.15
CA LEU A 69 35.87 -13.37 28.25
C LEU A 69 35.24 -11.99 28.59
N ALA A 70 35.95 -11.24 29.44
CA ALA A 70 35.55 -9.88 29.82
C ALA A 70 35.51 -8.89 28.65
N GLU A 71 36.48 -8.94 27.73
CA GLU A 71 36.50 -8.05 26.53
C GLU A 71 35.33 -8.35 25.61
N VAL A 72 35.00 -9.62 25.39
CA VAL A 72 33.84 -10.02 24.59
C VAL A 72 32.53 -9.56 25.24
N LEU A 73 32.40 -9.73 26.57
CA LEU A 73 31.20 -9.30 27.29
C LEU A 73 31.03 -7.79 27.27
N ILE A 74 32.12 -7.02 27.43
CA ILE A 74 32.08 -5.54 27.39
C ILE A 74 31.71 -5.08 25.98
N THR A 75 32.32 -5.64 24.94
CA THR A 75 32.03 -5.25 23.55
C THR A 75 30.59 -5.59 23.15
N LEU A 76 30.08 -6.76 23.50
CA LEU A 76 28.69 -7.14 23.29
C LEU A 76 27.71 -6.24 24.07
N GLY A 77 28.09 -5.87 25.30
CA GLY A 77 27.32 -4.93 26.13
C GLY A 77 27.20 -3.55 25.46
N ILE A 78 28.31 -3.00 24.98
CA ILE A 78 28.32 -1.70 24.30
C ILE A 78 27.50 -1.76 22.99
N ILE A 79 27.70 -2.79 22.16
CA ILE A 79 26.96 -2.99 20.93
C ILE A 79 25.46 -3.13 21.22
N GLY A 80 25.09 -3.87 22.25
CA GLY A 80 23.71 -4.05 22.67
C GLY A 80 23.02 -2.73 23.04
N VAL A 81 23.69 -1.90 23.85
CA VAL A 81 23.16 -0.59 24.25
C VAL A 81 23.01 0.35 23.05
N VAL A 82 24.03 0.45 22.19
CA VAL A 82 24.00 1.27 20.99
C VAL A 82 22.89 0.81 20.04
N ALA A 83 22.76 -0.48 19.81
CA ALA A 83 21.70 -1.04 18.97
C ALA A 83 20.31 -0.75 19.56
N ALA A 84 20.12 -0.93 20.86
CA ALA A 84 18.84 -0.65 21.53
C ALA A 84 18.39 0.82 21.38
N MET A 85 19.32 1.76 21.36
CA MET A 85 19.02 3.20 21.19
C MET A 85 18.79 3.58 19.72
N THR A 86 19.48 2.95 18.77
CA THR A 86 19.45 3.36 17.36
C THR A 86 18.40 2.64 16.52
N MET A 87 18.10 1.38 16.81
CA MET A 87 17.14 0.58 16.02
C MET A 87 15.73 1.19 15.93
N PRO A 88 15.10 1.68 17.02
CA PRO A 88 13.76 2.24 16.93
C PRO A 88 13.67 3.42 15.97
N ALA A 89 14.63 4.33 15.99
CA ALA A 89 14.68 5.49 15.12
C ALA A 89 14.90 5.09 13.65
N LEU A 90 15.75 4.10 13.40
CA LEU A 90 16.01 3.58 12.05
C LEU A 90 14.75 2.92 11.45
N ILE A 91 14.07 2.09 12.24
CA ILE A 91 12.83 1.40 11.81
C ILE A 91 11.74 2.43 11.51
N ALA A 92 11.56 3.45 12.37
CA ALA A 92 10.58 4.51 12.14
C ALA A 92 10.86 5.28 10.83
N ASN A 93 12.10 5.68 10.60
CA ASN A 93 12.49 6.39 9.38
C ASN A 93 12.34 5.52 8.11
N HIS A 94 12.69 4.24 8.20
CA HIS A 94 12.48 3.28 7.12
C HIS A 94 10.99 3.15 6.78
N ARG A 95 10.13 3.00 7.79
CA ARG A 95 8.68 2.91 7.62
C ARG A 95 8.12 4.13 6.88
N LYS A 96 8.53 5.34 7.26
CA LYS A 96 8.11 6.59 6.59
C LYS A 96 8.50 6.59 5.10
N THR A 97 9.71 6.15 4.79
CA THR A 97 10.19 6.05 3.41
C THR A 97 9.39 5.02 2.60
N VAL A 98 9.06 3.89 3.21
CA VAL A 98 8.21 2.86 2.59
C VAL A 98 6.82 3.41 2.30
N LEU A 99 6.17 4.05 3.28
CA LEU A 99 4.84 4.65 3.10
C LEU A 99 4.83 5.71 2.00
N LYS A 100 5.85 6.58 1.95
CA LYS A 100 6.02 7.56 0.85
C LYS A 100 6.06 6.89 -0.52
N THR A 101 6.82 5.81 -0.63
CA THR A 101 6.97 5.06 -1.89
C THR A 101 5.67 4.37 -2.27
N GLN A 102 4.98 3.76 -1.30
CA GLN A 102 3.68 3.12 -1.50
C GLN A 102 2.60 4.13 -1.92
N PHE A 103 2.58 5.32 -1.30
CA PHE A 103 1.69 6.41 -1.69
C PHE A 103 1.90 6.83 -3.15
N LYS A 104 3.14 7.10 -3.54
CA LYS A 104 3.47 7.48 -4.93
C LYS A 104 3.07 6.40 -5.92
N LYS A 105 3.33 5.14 -5.57
CA LYS A 105 2.94 3.99 -6.39
C LYS A 105 1.43 3.91 -6.53
N ALA A 106 0.69 3.96 -5.42
CA ALA A 106 -0.77 3.91 -5.44
C ALA A 106 -1.38 5.05 -6.26
N TYR A 107 -0.88 6.27 -6.10
CA TYR A 107 -1.34 7.42 -6.87
C TYR A 107 -1.05 7.29 -8.38
N SER A 108 0.15 6.82 -8.74
CA SER A 108 0.49 6.58 -10.15
C SER A 108 -0.38 5.49 -10.78
N GLU A 109 -0.64 4.41 -10.06
CA GLU A 109 -1.53 3.33 -10.52
C GLU A 109 -2.99 3.80 -10.65
N LEU A 110 -3.48 4.63 -9.71
CA LEU A 110 -4.81 5.24 -9.82
C LEU A 110 -4.95 6.05 -11.12
N GLN A 111 -3.94 6.86 -11.47
CA GLN A 111 -3.94 7.60 -12.73
C GLN A 111 -3.98 6.66 -13.93
N GLN A 112 -3.19 5.61 -13.91
CA GLN A 112 -3.10 4.64 -15.00
C GLN A 112 -4.42 3.85 -15.18
N VAL A 113 -5.01 3.41 -14.07
CA VAL A 113 -6.32 2.75 -14.06
C VAL A 113 -7.41 3.69 -14.59
N ASN A 114 -7.40 4.94 -14.18
CA ASN A 114 -8.33 5.95 -14.66
C ASN A 114 -8.23 6.16 -16.19
N GLN A 115 -7.03 6.21 -16.75
CA GLN A 115 -6.85 6.29 -18.21
C GLN A 115 -7.36 5.04 -18.93
N ASN A 116 -7.14 3.85 -18.38
CA ASN A 116 -7.68 2.62 -18.92
C ASN A 116 -9.21 2.59 -18.83
N PHE A 117 -9.76 3.08 -17.73
CA PHE A 117 -11.21 3.21 -17.56
C PHE A 117 -11.83 4.12 -18.64
N ILE A 118 -11.26 5.31 -18.85
CA ILE A 118 -11.73 6.25 -19.89
C ILE A 118 -11.65 5.60 -21.27
N LYS A 119 -10.57 4.88 -21.56
CA LYS A 119 -10.40 4.18 -22.83
C LYS A 119 -11.44 3.08 -23.05
N ASP A 120 -11.76 2.31 -22.00
CA ASP A 120 -12.65 1.14 -22.12
C ASP A 120 -14.13 1.55 -22.14
N TYR A 121 -14.50 2.64 -21.46
CA TYR A 121 -15.89 3.09 -21.34
C TYR A 121 -16.20 4.33 -22.19
N ASP A 122 -15.21 4.95 -22.82
CA ASP A 122 -15.33 6.21 -23.59
C ASP A 122 -15.96 7.38 -22.77
N MET A 123 -15.79 7.31 -21.46
CA MET A 123 -16.25 8.33 -20.51
C MET A 123 -15.42 8.30 -19.23
N ASN A 124 -15.39 9.42 -18.50
CA ASN A 124 -14.74 9.47 -17.21
C ASN A 124 -15.60 8.80 -16.11
N ILE A 125 -14.99 8.49 -14.97
CA ILE A 125 -15.67 7.78 -13.88
C ILE A 125 -16.85 8.57 -13.29
N CYS A 126 -16.82 9.91 -13.35
CA CYS A 126 -17.90 10.76 -12.88
C CYS A 126 -19.12 10.66 -13.80
N GLU A 127 -18.90 10.71 -15.12
CA GLU A 127 -19.92 10.53 -16.14
C GLU A 127 -20.53 9.13 -16.07
N TYR A 128 -19.69 8.12 -15.91
CA TYR A 128 -20.14 6.73 -15.74
C TYR A 128 -21.01 6.57 -14.48
N ASN A 129 -20.60 7.14 -13.36
CA ASN A 129 -21.40 7.11 -12.14
C ASN A 129 -22.77 7.79 -12.32
N TRP A 130 -22.80 8.90 -13.01
CA TRP A 130 -24.03 9.60 -13.34
C TRP A 130 -24.93 8.77 -14.26
N GLN A 131 -24.38 8.15 -15.31
CA GLN A 131 -25.14 7.29 -16.20
C GLN A 131 -25.77 6.11 -15.43
N MET A 132 -24.99 5.46 -14.58
CA MET A 132 -25.51 4.36 -13.75
C MET A 132 -26.61 4.82 -12.80
N TRP A 133 -26.52 6.03 -12.26
CA TRP A 133 -27.59 6.58 -11.45
C TRP A 133 -28.84 6.89 -12.28
N ASP A 134 -28.70 7.45 -13.47
CA ASP A 134 -29.83 7.75 -14.35
C ASP A 134 -30.55 6.49 -14.79
N GLU A 135 -29.85 5.43 -15.08
CA GLU A 135 -30.40 4.12 -15.45
C GLU A 135 -31.11 3.42 -14.28
N THR A 136 -30.51 3.39 -13.11
CA THR A 136 -31.00 2.62 -11.98
C THR A 136 -31.92 3.39 -11.05
N LYS A 137 -31.83 4.74 -11.04
CA LYS A 137 -32.48 5.64 -10.06
C LYS A 137 -32.23 5.24 -8.61
N SER A 138 -31.12 4.54 -8.36
CA SER A 138 -30.71 4.02 -7.06
C SER A 138 -29.25 4.38 -6.80
N ALA A 139 -29.00 5.15 -5.75
CA ALA A 139 -27.67 5.53 -5.33
C ALA A 139 -26.78 4.29 -5.03
N SER A 140 -27.34 3.31 -4.32
CA SER A 140 -26.62 2.08 -3.98
C SER A 140 -26.27 1.23 -5.21
N ALA A 141 -27.20 1.12 -6.19
CA ALA A 141 -26.92 0.36 -7.41
C ALA A 141 -25.90 1.06 -8.30
N SER A 142 -25.99 2.38 -8.44
CA SER A 142 -25.04 3.20 -9.20
C SER A 142 -23.64 3.14 -8.56
N SER A 143 -23.54 3.30 -7.25
CA SER A 143 -22.31 3.20 -6.48
C SER A 143 -21.64 1.85 -6.69
N LYS A 144 -22.42 0.76 -6.55
CA LYS A 144 -21.92 -0.58 -6.77
C LYS A 144 -21.43 -0.79 -8.21
N ALA A 145 -22.21 -0.38 -9.20
CA ALA A 145 -21.82 -0.54 -10.61
C ALA A 145 -20.51 0.21 -10.93
N THR A 146 -20.36 1.42 -10.42
CA THR A 146 -19.17 2.23 -10.66
C THR A 146 -17.95 1.68 -9.92
N SER A 147 -18.11 1.26 -8.67
CA SER A 147 -17.01 0.63 -7.94
C SER A 147 -16.59 -0.71 -8.55
N ASP A 148 -17.53 -1.54 -9.01
CA ASP A 148 -17.25 -2.79 -9.72
C ASP A 148 -16.47 -2.53 -11.01
N ALA A 149 -16.93 -1.57 -11.83
CA ALA A 149 -16.27 -1.21 -13.06
C ALA A 149 -14.83 -0.69 -12.87
N PHE A 150 -14.60 0.07 -11.81
CA PHE A 150 -13.27 0.60 -11.51
C PHE A 150 -12.36 -0.46 -10.88
N ILE A 151 -12.89 -1.24 -9.93
CA ILE A 151 -12.08 -2.17 -9.15
C ILE A 151 -11.58 -3.37 -9.96
N LYS A 152 -12.24 -3.71 -11.08
CA LYS A 152 -11.81 -4.81 -11.96
C LYS A 152 -10.37 -4.67 -12.44
N TYR A 153 -9.86 -3.45 -12.54
CA TYR A 153 -8.47 -3.20 -12.93
C TYR A 153 -7.45 -3.59 -11.85
N TYR A 154 -7.91 -3.80 -10.62
CA TYR A 154 -7.09 -4.21 -9.49
C TYR A 154 -7.29 -5.65 -9.07
N THR A 155 -8.50 -6.17 -9.20
CA THR A 155 -8.86 -7.52 -8.73
C THR A 155 -9.05 -8.51 -9.88
N GLY A 156 -9.33 -8.02 -11.08
CA GLY A 156 -9.62 -8.82 -12.27
C GLY A 156 -11.05 -9.35 -12.35
N ASP A 157 -11.78 -9.50 -11.24
CA ASP A 157 -13.16 -9.99 -11.21
C ASP A 157 -14.21 -8.88 -11.19
N GLY A 158 -13.80 -7.65 -10.86
CA GLY A 158 -14.68 -6.48 -10.84
C GLY A 158 -15.76 -6.52 -9.76
N THR A 159 -15.54 -7.28 -8.69
CA THR A 159 -16.53 -7.39 -7.61
C THR A 159 -16.13 -6.51 -6.42
N SER A 160 -16.79 -5.38 -6.25
CA SER A 160 -16.68 -4.57 -5.04
C SER A 160 -17.66 -5.08 -3.96
N LYS A 161 -17.32 -4.82 -2.71
CA LYS A 161 -18.12 -5.20 -1.54
C LYS A 161 -18.37 -3.97 -0.69
N SER A 162 -19.61 -3.76 -0.27
CA SER A 162 -19.89 -2.84 0.82
C SER A 162 -19.27 -3.35 2.12
N HIS A 163 -18.95 -2.44 3.02
CA HIS A 163 -18.40 -2.79 4.33
C HIS A 163 -17.16 -3.68 4.24
N ILE A 164 -16.21 -3.29 3.39
CA ILE A 164 -14.96 -4.03 3.23
C ILE A 164 -14.17 -4.11 4.53
N LEU A 165 -13.31 -5.11 4.64
CA LEU A 165 -12.53 -5.39 5.83
C LEU A 165 -11.84 -4.13 6.39
N GLY A 166 -12.10 -3.83 7.65
CA GLY A 166 -11.47 -2.74 8.39
C GLY A 166 -12.11 -1.36 8.28
N TYR A 167 -13.14 -1.20 7.45
CA TYR A 167 -13.80 0.09 7.25
C TYR A 167 -14.26 0.76 8.56
N ASN A 168 -14.67 0.00 9.56
CA ASN A 168 -15.14 0.47 10.87
C ASN A 168 -14.03 0.60 11.93
N GLN A 169 -12.78 0.39 11.57
CA GLN A 169 -11.61 0.45 12.48
C GLN A 169 -10.60 1.52 12.09
N ILE A 170 -10.94 2.31 11.08
CA ILE A 170 -10.09 3.40 10.61
C ILE A 170 -10.08 4.50 11.66
N LYS A 171 -8.90 5.06 11.90
CA LYS A 171 -8.70 6.18 12.82
C LYS A 171 -8.52 7.48 12.05
N ASN A 172 -8.91 8.58 12.70
CA ASN A 172 -8.57 9.91 12.23
C ASN A 172 -7.04 10.15 12.27
N LEU A 173 -6.56 11.25 11.71
CA LEU A 173 -5.14 11.59 11.61
C LEU A 173 -4.39 11.54 12.94
N THR A 174 -5.03 11.90 14.05
CA THR A 174 -4.42 11.89 15.38
C THR A 174 -4.51 10.54 16.08
N GLY A 175 -5.26 9.58 15.52
CA GLY A 175 -5.48 8.27 16.12
C GLY A 175 -6.46 8.25 17.29
N THR A 176 -7.02 9.41 17.67
CA THR A 176 -7.86 9.58 18.87
C THR A 176 -9.30 9.15 18.66
N LYS A 177 -9.82 9.27 17.44
CA LYS A 177 -11.21 8.96 17.10
C LYS A 177 -11.29 7.87 16.04
N THR A 178 -12.32 7.06 16.11
CA THR A 178 -12.66 6.14 15.03
C THR A 178 -13.53 6.89 14.02
N VAL A 179 -13.19 6.74 12.75
CA VAL A 179 -13.96 7.31 11.64
C VAL A 179 -15.31 6.63 11.59
N PRO A 180 -16.40 7.37 11.33
CA PRO A 180 -17.73 6.77 11.26
C PRO A 180 -17.80 5.78 10.10
N PRO A 181 -18.49 4.66 10.29
CA PRO A 181 -18.54 3.59 9.32
C PRO A 181 -19.13 4.01 7.96
N ASN A 182 -20.03 4.99 7.96
CA ASN A 182 -20.67 5.51 6.74
C ASN A 182 -19.76 6.37 5.86
N LEU A 183 -18.45 6.48 6.16
CA LEU A 183 -17.49 7.15 5.28
C LEU A 183 -16.88 6.21 4.23
N PHE A 184 -16.95 4.90 4.42
CA PHE A 184 -16.25 3.92 3.59
C PHE A 184 -17.10 2.68 3.29
N ASP A 185 -18.43 2.82 3.26
CA ASP A 185 -19.35 1.69 3.15
C ASP A 185 -19.96 1.47 1.75
N ASP A 186 -19.75 2.39 0.84
CA ASP A 186 -20.39 2.37 -0.49
C ASP A 186 -19.75 1.38 -1.48
N GLY A 187 -18.64 0.81 -1.14
CA GLY A 187 -17.97 -0.19 -1.95
C GLY A 187 -16.47 -0.26 -1.70
N GLY A 188 -15.84 -1.27 -2.22
CA GLY A 188 -14.41 -1.43 -2.14
C GLY A 188 -13.93 -2.83 -2.44
N ALA A 189 -12.62 -3.00 -2.44
CA ALA A 189 -11.97 -4.30 -2.63
C ALA A 189 -10.58 -4.32 -2.00
N VAL A 190 -10.05 -5.52 -1.84
CA VAL A 190 -8.63 -5.75 -1.54
C VAL A 190 -7.97 -6.22 -2.81
N ASP A 191 -6.90 -5.55 -3.23
CA ASP A 191 -6.15 -5.94 -4.42
C ASP A 191 -5.17 -7.10 -4.17
N ILE A 192 -4.53 -7.55 -5.23
CA ILE A 192 -3.51 -8.62 -5.15
C ILE A 192 -2.29 -8.25 -4.29
N GLN A 193 -2.03 -6.95 -4.10
CA GLN A 193 -0.95 -6.43 -3.25
C GLN A 193 -1.38 -6.27 -1.79
N LYS A 194 -2.62 -6.66 -1.47
CA LYS A 194 -3.26 -6.56 -0.15
C LYS A 194 -3.56 -5.11 0.27
N ARG A 195 -3.56 -4.15 -0.65
CA ARG A 195 -4.06 -2.80 -0.39
C ARG A 195 -5.59 -2.83 -0.38
N THR A 196 -6.18 -1.96 0.43
CA THR A 196 -7.63 -1.86 0.52
C THR A 196 -8.10 -0.57 -0.14
N PHE A 197 -9.06 -0.68 -1.03
CA PHE A 197 -9.72 0.44 -1.69
C PHE A 197 -11.10 0.60 -1.09
N TYR A 198 -11.47 1.83 -0.78
CA TYR A 198 -12.78 2.22 -0.28
C TYR A 198 -13.37 3.26 -1.21
N PHE A 199 -14.64 3.13 -1.48
CA PHE A 199 -15.42 4.10 -2.27
C PHE A 199 -16.41 4.79 -1.37
N GLU A 200 -16.53 6.10 -1.56
CA GLU A 200 -17.52 6.94 -0.95
C GLU A 200 -18.24 7.71 -2.05
N TYR A 201 -19.54 7.57 -2.13
CA TYR A 201 -20.36 8.21 -3.13
C TYR A 201 -21.12 9.37 -2.55
N VAL A 202 -21.33 10.33 -3.42
CA VAL A 202 -22.11 11.51 -3.10
C VAL A 202 -23.45 11.41 -3.80
N ILE A 203 -24.52 11.52 -3.02
CA ILE A 203 -25.89 11.27 -3.47
C ILE A 203 -26.45 12.39 -4.37
N SER A 204 -25.78 13.53 -4.50
CA SER A 204 -26.32 14.68 -5.23
C SER A 204 -25.59 15.01 -6.51
N ASN A 205 -26.36 15.05 -7.60
CA ASN A 205 -26.11 15.78 -8.83
C ASN A 205 -24.68 15.76 -9.42
N TYR A 206 -24.37 14.79 -10.28
CA TYR A 206 -23.17 14.77 -11.13
C TYR A 206 -21.82 14.73 -10.40
N GLU A 207 -21.77 14.23 -9.20
CA GLU A 207 -20.55 14.26 -8.43
C GLU A 207 -19.70 13.00 -8.57
N CYS A 208 -18.41 13.22 -8.50
CA CYS A 208 -17.44 12.17 -8.64
C CYS A 208 -17.26 11.43 -7.31
N PRO A 209 -17.10 10.10 -7.31
CA PRO A 209 -16.85 9.35 -6.08
C PRO A 209 -15.52 9.76 -5.44
N VAL A 210 -15.40 9.55 -4.14
CA VAL A 210 -14.11 9.59 -3.44
C VAL A 210 -13.54 8.18 -3.38
N ILE A 211 -12.28 8.03 -3.75
CA ILE A 211 -11.56 6.76 -3.70
C ILE A 211 -10.48 6.88 -2.63
N SER A 212 -10.63 6.14 -1.55
CA SER A 212 -9.64 6.09 -0.49
C SER A 212 -8.85 4.79 -0.57
N VAL A 213 -7.54 4.88 -0.41
CA VAL A 213 -6.63 3.74 -0.52
C VAL A 213 -5.84 3.60 0.77
N ASP A 214 -5.97 2.44 1.40
CA ASP A 214 -5.05 1.98 2.42
C ASP A 214 -3.82 1.38 1.72
N ILE A 215 -2.75 2.16 1.64
CA ILE A 215 -1.58 1.89 0.79
C ILE A 215 -0.71 0.74 1.28
N ASN A 216 -0.81 0.36 2.54
CA ASN A 216 -0.07 -0.76 3.13
C ASN A 216 -0.96 -1.96 3.45
N GLY A 217 -2.28 -1.79 3.37
CA GLY A 217 -3.32 -2.78 3.60
C GLY A 217 -3.72 -2.95 5.06
N TYR A 218 -4.97 -3.27 5.28
CA TYR A 218 -5.64 -3.31 6.59
C TYR A 218 -4.88 -4.03 7.71
N TYR A 219 -4.18 -5.11 7.39
CA TYR A 219 -3.43 -5.88 8.39
C TYR A 219 -2.16 -5.18 8.89
N LYS A 220 -1.72 -4.10 8.24
CA LYS A 220 -0.53 -3.34 8.61
C LYS A 220 -0.94 -2.00 9.20
N ARG A 221 -0.99 -1.94 10.51
CA ARG A 221 -1.33 -0.71 11.22
C ARG A 221 -0.44 0.48 10.86
N PRO A 222 -0.96 1.75 11.03
CA PRO A 222 -2.01 2.14 12.01
C PRO A 222 -3.45 2.12 11.50
N ASN A 223 -3.76 1.96 10.19
CA ASN A 223 -5.07 2.12 9.58
C ASN A 223 -5.64 3.52 9.91
N GLN A 224 -4.95 4.55 9.47
CA GLN A 224 -5.15 5.91 9.93
C GLN A 224 -5.15 6.88 8.76
N LEU A 225 -6.17 7.74 8.72
CA LEU A 225 -6.28 8.78 7.71
C LEU A 225 -5.04 9.69 7.73
N GLY A 226 -4.48 9.96 6.55
CA GLY A 226 -3.29 10.78 6.39
C GLY A 226 -1.98 10.14 6.86
N VAL A 227 -1.97 8.87 7.24
CA VAL A 227 -0.76 8.11 7.57
C VAL A 227 -0.54 6.99 6.58
N ASP A 228 -1.50 6.09 6.44
CA ASP A 228 -1.52 4.98 5.49
C ASP A 228 -2.82 4.90 4.68
N ILE A 229 -3.84 5.71 5.00
CA ILE A 229 -5.07 5.82 4.22
C ILE A 229 -5.15 7.24 3.63
N PHE A 230 -5.25 7.32 2.30
CA PHE A 230 -5.28 8.56 1.54
C PHE A 230 -6.45 8.58 0.57
N SER A 231 -7.09 9.74 0.44
CA SER A 231 -8.29 9.93 -0.36
C SER A 231 -8.00 10.72 -1.62
N PHE A 232 -8.56 10.26 -2.72
CA PHE A 232 -8.43 10.82 -4.06
C PHE A 232 -9.80 11.03 -4.67
N ARG A 233 -9.92 11.94 -5.61
CA ARG A 233 -11.17 12.20 -6.32
C ARG A 233 -10.93 12.24 -7.82
N PRO A 234 -11.68 11.48 -8.61
CA PRO A 234 -11.80 11.71 -10.04
C PRO A 234 -12.41 13.11 -10.30
N THR A 235 -12.05 13.71 -11.40
CA THR A 235 -12.54 15.00 -11.83
C THR A 235 -13.28 14.87 -13.16
N LYS A 236 -14.15 15.84 -13.47
CA LYS A 236 -14.91 15.86 -14.71
C LYS A 236 -14.04 16.01 -15.97
N ASP A 237 -12.82 16.51 -15.83
CA ASP A 237 -11.82 16.58 -16.90
C ASP A 237 -10.97 15.28 -17.03
N GLY A 238 -11.41 14.20 -16.39
CA GLY A 238 -10.82 12.87 -16.56
C GLY A 238 -9.48 12.68 -15.85
N LYS A 239 -9.22 13.39 -14.75
CA LYS A 239 -8.04 13.17 -13.89
C LYS A 239 -8.45 12.61 -12.54
N ILE A 240 -7.51 12.03 -11.83
CA ILE A 240 -7.66 11.75 -10.40
C ILE A 240 -6.74 12.69 -9.63
N ILE A 241 -7.27 13.41 -8.67
CA ILE A 241 -6.53 14.36 -7.86
C ILE A 241 -6.51 13.94 -6.39
N PRO A 242 -5.42 14.20 -5.66
CA PRO A 242 -5.38 14.01 -4.22
C PRO A 242 -6.23 15.09 -3.53
N ILE A 243 -7.07 14.68 -2.58
CA ILE A 243 -7.96 15.59 -1.85
C ILE A 243 -7.15 16.42 -0.84
N GLY A 244 -7.50 17.70 -0.69
CA GLY A 244 -6.97 18.60 0.33
C GLY A 244 -6.23 19.82 -0.17
N ASN A 245 -6.30 20.13 -1.48
CA ASN A 245 -5.78 21.41 -1.98
C ASN A 245 -6.60 22.58 -1.43
N PRO A 246 -6.02 23.48 -0.62
CA PRO A 246 -6.77 24.56 0.01
C PRO A 246 -7.47 25.53 -0.98
N GLN A 247 -6.95 25.62 -2.20
CA GLN A 247 -7.49 26.52 -3.24
C GLN A 247 -8.74 25.96 -3.92
N THR A 248 -8.87 24.63 -3.97
CA THR A 248 -9.97 23.94 -4.68
C THR A 248 -10.76 23.00 -3.76
N ILE A 249 -10.56 23.08 -2.45
CA ILE A 249 -11.15 22.14 -1.49
C ILE A 249 -12.68 22.14 -1.53
N ASN A 250 -13.31 23.31 -1.73
CA ASN A 250 -14.76 23.40 -1.83
C ASN A 250 -15.31 22.59 -3.01
N ASP A 251 -14.60 22.59 -4.14
CA ASP A 251 -14.98 21.81 -5.32
C ASP A 251 -14.68 20.32 -5.16
N GLN A 252 -13.68 20.00 -4.31
CA GLN A 252 -13.26 18.62 -4.08
C GLN A 252 -14.16 17.83 -3.12
N ILE A 253 -14.81 18.52 -2.18
CA ILE A 253 -15.65 17.89 -1.14
C ILE A 253 -17.14 18.23 -1.28
N ASN A 254 -17.49 19.09 -2.21
CA ASN A 254 -18.87 19.55 -2.40
C ASN A 254 -19.76 18.35 -2.73
N GLY A 255 -20.88 18.23 -2.00
CA GLY A 255 -21.89 17.20 -2.21
C GLY A 255 -21.66 15.87 -1.45
N SER A 256 -20.54 15.63 -0.79
CA SER A 256 -20.42 14.47 0.08
C SER A 256 -21.30 14.60 1.33
N ALA A 257 -22.18 13.65 1.56
CA ALA A 257 -23.04 13.63 2.74
C ALA A 257 -22.23 13.61 4.06
N VAL A 258 -21.08 12.99 4.03
CA VAL A 258 -20.16 12.87 5.18
C VAL A 258 -19.08 13.95 5.16
N LEU A 259 -18.59 14.32 3.96
CA LEU A 259 -17.58 15.36 3.77
C LEU A 259 -18.19 16.76 3.55
N GLY A 260 -19.51 16.85 3.36
CA GLY A 260 -20.25 18.00 2.82
C GLY A 260 -20.32 19.24 3.69
N ASN A 261 -19.79 19.24 4.88
CA ASN A 261 -19.64 20.44 5.68
C ASN A 261 -18.23 21.01 5.55
N LYS A 262 -18.13 22.22 5.06
CA LYS A 262 -16.89 22.99 4.79
C LYS A 262 -15.81 22.97 5.89
N HIS A 263 -16.15 22.50 7.09
CA HIS A 263 -15.27 22.48 8.25
C HIS A 263 -14.68 21.10 8.53
N SER A 264 -15.01 20.09 7.75
CA SER A 264 -14.73 18.69 8.13
C SER A 264 -13.48 18.11 7.49
N CYS A 265 -13.09 18.58 6.30
CA CYS A 265 -11.95 18.04 5.58
C CYS A 265 -10.65 18.74 5.99
N THR A 266 -10.07 18.31 7.09
CA THR A 266 -8.84 18.88 7.63
C THR A 266 -7.67 17.91 7.50
N CYS A 267 -6.46 18.47 7.53
CA CYS A 267 -5.21 17.75 7.65
C CYS A 267 -4.31 18.51 8.62
N THR A 268 -4.50 18.34 9.91
CA THR A 268 -3.73 19.02 10.96
C THR A 268 -3.67 18.17 12.22
N LYS A 269 -2.52 18.17 12.87
CA LYS A 269 -2.36 17.54 14.19
C LYS A 269 -2.84 18.41 15.34
N LYS A 270 -3.15 19.67 15.06
CA LYS A 270 -3.64 20.63 16.06
C LYS A 270 -5.10 20.39 16.43
N GLU A 271 -5.85 19.70 15.55
CA GLU A 271 -7.25 19.37 15.77
C GLU A 271 -7.42 17.88 16.10
N THR A 272 -7.83 17.57 17.31
CA THR A 272 -7.97 16.19 17.80
C THR A 272 -9.41 15.68 17.75
N ASP A 273 -10.40 16.56 17.65
CA ASP A 273 -11.81 16.22 17.83
C ASP A 273 -12.53 15.90 16.52
N SER A 274 -12.03 16.35 15.37
CA SER A 274 -12.62 15.98 14.08
C SER A 274 -12.43 14.50 13.76
N ILE A 275 -13.54 13.79 13.59
CA ILE A 275 -13.55 12.35 13.29
C ILE A 275 -13.04 12.02 11.89
N ILE A 276 -13.09 12.98 10.97
CA ILE A 276 -12.63 12.82 9.58
C ILE A 276 -11.35 13.62 9.27
N ASN A 277 -10.70 14.15 10.31
CA ASN A 277 -9.38 14.78 10.17
C ASN A 277 -8.40 13.76 9.57
N GLY A 278 -7.77 14.13 8.48
CA GLY A 278 -6.85 13.30 7.72
C GLY A 278 -7.34 12.90 6.31
N VAL A 279 -8.63 12.99 6.02
CA VAL A 279 -9.15 12.75 4.65
C VAL A 279 -8.49 13.70 3.65
N CYS A 280 -8.28 14.96 4.02
CA CYS A 280 -7.64 15.99 3.19
C CYS A 280 -6.10 15.97 3.20
N CYS A 281 -5.48 14.90 3.68
CA CYS A 281 -4.02 14.83 3.73
C CYS A 281 -3.35 14.40 2.42
N ALA A 282 -4.08 13.82 1.48
CA ALA A 282 -3.48 13.28 0.25
C ALA A 282 -2.76 14.36 -0.58
N TYR A 283 -3.31 15.57 -0.66
CA TYR A 283 -2.66 16.69 -1.33
C TYR A 283 -1.30 17.04 -0.71
N TRP A 284 -1.27 17.21 0.60
CA TRP A 284 -0.06 17.55 1.35
C TRP A 284 1.00 16.45 1.25
N ALA A 285 0.58 15.20 1.30
CA ALA A 285 1.43 14.04 1.08
C ALA A 285 2.03 14.01 -0.33
N SER A 286 1.25 14.43 -1.35
CA SER A 286 1.66 14.43 -2.75
C SER A 286 2.75 15.47 -3.05
N ILE A 287 2.66 16.65 -2.45
CA ILE A 287 3.63 17.73 -2.58
C ILE A 287 4.75 17.69 -1.53
N ASP A 288 4.67 16.73 -0.60
CA ASP A 288 5.62 16.52 0.51
C ASP A 288 5.80 17.75 1.42
N ILE A 289 4.72 18.46 1.70
CA ILE A 289 4.73 19.62 2.60
C ILE A 289 3.90 19.30 3.85
N ASN A 290 4.46 19.58 5.03
CA ASN A 290 3.75 19.45 6.30
C ASN A 290 2.69 20.57 6.42
N PRO A 291 1.39 20.25 6.54
CA PRO A 291 0.34 21.26 6.59
C PRO A 291 0.38 22.16 7.86
N ASP A 292 0.98 21.68 8.93
CA ASP A 292 1.13 22.43 10.18
C ASP A 292 2.41 23.31 10.24
N ASP A 293 3.36 23.03 9.34
CA ASP A 293 4.64 23.73 9.23
C ASP A 293 5.22 23.58 7.82
N ASN A 294 4.92 24.53 6.95
CA ASN A 294 5.27 24.49 5.52
C ASN A 294 6.79 24.46 5.25
N SER A 295 7.63 24.71 6.26
CA SER A 295 9.09 24.59 6.14
C SER A 295 9.58 23.14 6.21
N LYS A 296 8.70 22.20 6.55
CA LYS A 296 9.04 20.80 6.79
C LYS A 296 8.36 19.85 5.79
N ALA A 297 9.02 18.72 5.55
CA ALA A 297 8.47 17.67 4.68
C ALA A 297 7.39 16.84 5.39
N TYR A 298 6.32 16.50 4.68
CA TYR A 298 5.21 15.67 5.17
C TYR A 298 5.72 14.33 5.70
N TRP A 299 6.39 13.58 4.86
CA TRP A 299 6.82 12.21 5.15
C TRP A 299 7.92 12.12 6.21
N LYS A 300 8.66 13.21 6.45
CA LYS A 300 9.72 13.22 7.45
C LYS A 300 9.23 13.69 8.82
N SER A 301 8.40 14.72 8.86
CA SER A 301 8.06 15.42 10.10
C SER A 301 6.60 15.33 10.52
N PHE A 302 5.67 15.12 9.56
CA PHE A 302 4.25 15.14 9.87
C PHE A 302 3.73 13.77 10.28
N ILE A 303 4.10 12.68 9.59
CA ILE A 303 3.75 11.33 10.03
C ILE A 303 4.71 10.83 11.11
N GLN A 304 4.18 10.22 12.15
CA GLN A 304 4.99 9.66 13.26
C GLN A 304 5.19 8.17 13.10
#